data_c01e20d26cc5fe0a37cab12272ec32c2
#
_entry.id   c01e20d26cc5fe0a37cab12272ec32c2
#
_cell.length_a   1.000
_cell.length_b   1.000
_cell.length_c   1.000
_cell.angle_alpha   90.00
_cell.angle_beta   90.00
_cell.angle_gamma   90.00
#
_symmetry.space_group_name_H-M   'P 1'
#
loop_
_entity.id
_entity.type
_entity.pdbx_description
1 polymer ?
#
loop_
_entity_poly.entity_id
_entity_poly.type
_entity_poly.pdbx_seq_one_letter_code
_entity_poly.pdbx_strand_id
1 'polypeptide(L)'
;MKKDLDYYLSLNYPIESYFGEHEIGDAYLVEYIDFDIKASSEDYEEAVELAKEYLKKHLERELKLNNPIPNPNEGTRFMEHRVALEAYKNKDFKKAHDIWVEEAKLKNDQAMANLGLMYLKGEGVEKDYLKAKEWFEQSSAYDNDSANFNLALMYQTKIGVEENIPKAVEYYRRAVAKNHVQAAFRLALIQLKDRTDLHGVKEGFDCMLKAALAGHVMATVQLTGVDKPLEDGELNRNFRNKGLEDQLEILNDALERFIRPILKKDGGNIILIDYINEPEIELRLAYQGACVGCSIASTGTYEMIKSTIEQVIDKRVRIYVL
;
A
#
# COMPACT_ATOMS: atom_id res chain seq x y z
N MET A 1 10.00 -24.84 -21.58
CA MET A 1 10.61 -26.02 -20.94
C MET A 1 10.27 -25.94 -19.47
N LYS A 2 9.71 -26.98 -18.84
CA LYS A 2 9.41 -26.95 -17.40
C LYS A 2 10.75 -27.17 -16.69
N LYS A 3 11.18 -26.20 -15.88
CA LYS A 3 12.41 -26.28 -15.10
C LYS A 3 12.19 -27.30 -13.97
N ASP A 4 13.02 -28.29 -13.86
CA ASP A 4 12.99 -29.35 -12.84
C ASP A 4 14.09 -29.19 -11.80
N LEU A 5 14.16 -30.11 -10.86
CA LEU A 5 15.15 -30.06 -9.79
C LEU A 5 16.59 -30.08 -10.34
N ASP A 6 16.86 -30.93 -11.36
CA ASP A 6 18.18 -31.05 -11.94
C ASP A 6 18.62 -29.74 -12.63
N TYR A 7 17.66 -29.03 -13.26
CA TYR A 7 17.91 -27.71 -13.80
C TYR A 7 18.37 -26.76 -12.69
N TYR A 8 17.64 -26.66 -11.57
CA TYR A 8 18.01 -25.73 -10.50
C TYR A 8 19.29 -26.14 -9.77
N LEU A 9 19.53 -27.44 -9.55
CA LEU A 9 20.78 -27.92 -8.96
C LEU A 9 21.99 -27.70 -9.87
N SER A 10 21.78 -27.57 -11.21
CA SER A 10 22.85 -27.23 -12.16
C SER A 10 23.23 -25.75 -12.13
N LEU A 11 22.40 -24.90 -11.53
CA LEU A 11 22.70 -23.49 -11.37
C LEU A 11 23.77 -23.31 -10.27
N ASN A 12 24.69 -22.39 -10.51
CA ASN A 12 25.77 -22.12 -9.57
C ASN A 12 25.32 -21.04 -8.58
N TYR A 13 24.61 -21.44 -7.52
CA TYR A 13 24.19 -20.52 -6.46
C TYR A 13 25.41 -20.11 -5.61
N PRO A 14 25.54 -18.80 -5.30
CA PRO A 14 26.64 -18.30 -4.51
C PRO A 14 26.56 -18.81 -3.07
N ILE A 15 27.70 -19.22 -2.55
CA ILE A 15 27.89 -19.58 -1.14
C ILE A 15 28.92 -18.67 -0.49
N GLU A 16 28.64 -18.27 0.72
CA GLU A 16 29.62 -17.63 1.60
C GLU A 16 29.98 -18.58 2.73
N SER A 17 31.23 -18.51 3.16
CA SER A 17 31.71 -19.32 4.28
C SER A 17 32.60 -18.50 5.18
N TYR A 18 32.47 -18.69 6.47
CA TYR A 18 33.34 -18.09 7.48
C TYR A 18 33.53 -19.05 8.67
N PHE A 19 34.65 -18.89 9.36
CA PHE A 19 34.98 -19.65 10.56
C PHE A 19 34.83 -18.73 11.78
N GLY A 20 34.16 -19.18 12.82
CA GLY A 20 33.98 -18.41 14.03
C GLY A 20 33.30 -19.18 15.16
N GLU A 21 33.09 -18.50 16.28
CA GLU A 21 32.42 -19.05 17.45
C GLU A 21 30.89 -19.10 17.21
N HIS A 22 30.33 -20.30 17.32
CA HIS A 22 28.91 -20.58 17.16
C HIS A 22 28.36 -21.31 18.40
N GLU A 23 27.07 -21.61 18.43
CA GLU A 23 26.39 -22.33 19.53
C GLU A 23 26.99 -23.70 19.81
N ILE A 24 27.66 -24.32 18.83
CA ILE A 24 28.31 -25.62 18.92
C ILE A 24 29.84 -25.52 19.17
N GLY A 25 30.39 -24.31 19.35
CA GLY A 25 31.80 -24.03 19.42
C GLY A 25 32.35 -23.39 18.15
N ASP A 26 33.70 -23.39 17.97
CA ASP A 26 34.34 -22.92 16.75
C ASP A 26 33.98 -23.83 15.57
N ALA A 27 33.32 -23.28 14.55
CA ALA A 27 32.84 -24.02 13.41
C ALA A 27 32.91 -23.22 12.11
N TYR A 28 32.90 -23.94 10.99
CA TYR A 28 32.63 -23.34 9.68
C TYR A 28 31.15 -23.19 9.49
N LEU A 29 30.71 -21.97 9.16
CA LEU A 29 29.38 -21.70 8.69
C LEU A 29 29.40 -21.54 7.16
N VAL A 30 28.51 -22.24 6.48
CA VAL A 30 28.32 -22.16 5.03
C VAL A 30 26.89 -21.74 4.78
N GLU A 31 26.72 -20.70 3.98
CA GLU A 31 25.39 -20.10 3.71
C GLU A 31 25.15 -19.98 2.19
N TYR A 32 23.99 -20.49 1.73
CA TYR A 32 23.45 -20.15 0.42
C TYR A 32 22.62 -18.88 0.55
N ILE A 33 23.19 -17.76 0.11
CA ILE A 33 22.66 -16.42 0.31
C ILE A 33 21.27 -16.25 -0.33
N ASP A 34 21.07 -16.82 -1.53
CA ASP A 34 19.80 -16.71 -2.26
C ASP A 34 18.60 -17.37 -1.54
N PHE A 35 18.84 -18.21 -0.53
CA PHE A 35 17.80 -18.97 0.16
C PHE A 35 17.80 -18.85 1.68
N ASP A 36 18.72 -18.09 2.26
CA ASP A 36 18.95 -18.04 3.73
C ASP A 36 19.13 -19.46 4.34
N ILE A 37 19.80 -20.34 3.58
CA ILE A 37 20.10 -21.72 4.01
C ILE A 37 21.49 -21.75 4.61
N LYS A 38 21.58 -22.15 5.88
CA LYS A 38 22.80 -22.19 6.66
C LYS A 38 23.09 -23.61 7.13
N ALA A 39 24.36 -23.99 7.06
CA ALA A 39 24.87 -25.22 7.68
C ALA A 39 26.17 -24.92 8.39
N SER A 40 26.44 -25.60 9.50
CA SER A 40 27.66 -25.46 10.26
C SER A 40 28.23 -26.81 10.62
N SER A 41 29.55 -26.92 10.61
CA SER A 41 30.31 -28.09 11.09
C SER A 41 31.72 -27.65 11.51
N GLU A 42 32.37 -28.44 12.36
CA GLU A 42 33.78 -28.26 12.69
C GLU A 42 34.66 -28.52 11.46
N ASP A 43 34.20 -29.27 10.48
CA ASP A 43 34.84 -29.54 9.19
C ASP A 43 34.21 -28.74 8.06
N TYR A 44 35.04 -28.07 7.25
CA TYR A 44 34.55 -27.21 6.15
C TYR A 44 33.84 -28.00 5.04
N GLU A 45 34.42 -29.17 4.66
CA GLU A 45 33.82 -29.98 3.57
C GLU A 45 32.47 -30.55 4.00
N GLU A 46 32.34 -30.95 5.27
CA GLU A 46 31.09 -31.42 5.85
C GLU A 46 30.05 -30.28 5.91
N ALA A 47 30.45 -29.06 6.31
CA ALA A 47 29.54 -27.90 6.31
C ALA A 47 29.01 -27.58 4.90
N VAL A 48 29.85 -27.67 3.88
CA VAL A 48 29.46 -27.48 2.47
C VAL A 48 28.50 -28.56 2.00
N GLU A 49 28.74 -29.82 2.32
CA GLU A 49 27.87 -30.93 1.91
C GLU A 49 26.48 -30.85 2.61
N LEU A 50 26.46 -30.48 3.89
CA LEU A 50 25.22 -30.24 4.62
C LEU A 50 24.43 -29.07 4.00
N ALA A 51 25.10 -27.99 3.64
CA ALA A 51 24.44 -26.86 2.98
C ALA A 51 23.82 -27.28 1.63
N LYS A 52 24.53 -28.07 0.82
CA LYS A 52 24.02 -28.62 -0.44
C LYS A 52 22.81 -29.53 -0.23
N GLU A 53 22.82 -30.37 0.79
CA GLU A 53 21.68 -31.22 1.13
C GLU A 53 20.46 -30.39 1.52
N TYR A 54 20.65 -29.35 2.32
CA TYR A 54 19.56 -28.45 2.72
C TYR A 54 19.01 -27.67 1.52
N LEU A 55 19.88 -27.18 0.63
CA LEU A 55 19.46 -26.55 -0.62
C LEU A 55 18.61 -27.50 -1.46
N LYS A 56 19.05 -28.73 -1.66
CA LYS A 56 18.30 -29.72 -2.41
C LYS A 56 16.88 -29.97 -1.83
N LYS A 57 16.79 -30.16 -0.51
CA LYS A 57 15.51 -30.35 0.18
C LYS A 57 14.61 -29.12 0.03
N HIS A 58 15.18 -27.93 0.10
CA HIS A 58 14.44 -26.68 -0.10
C HIS A 58 13.89 -26.58 -1.53
N LEU A 59 14.70 -26.78 -2.55
CA LEU A 59 14.27 -26.75 -3.95
C LEU A 59 13.20 -27.79 -4.26
N GLU A 60 13.31 -29.00 -3.73
CA GLU A 60 12.30 -30.04 -3.87
C GLU A 60 10.94 -29.61 -3.27
N ARG A 61 10.96 -28.94 -2.12
CA ARG A 61 9.75 -28.40 -1.48
C ARG A 61 9.13 -27.30 -2.32
N GLU A 62 9.92 -26.33 -2.76
CA GLU A 62 9.42 -25.18 -3.52
C GLU A 62 8.83 -25.61 -4.89
N LEU A 63 9.48 -26.58 -5.56
CA LEU A 63 8.95 -27.17 -6.79
C LEU A 63 7.62 -27.90 -6.59
N LYS A 64 7.46 -28.64 -5.48
CA LYS A 64 6.20 -29.32 -5.13
C LYS A 64 5.06 -28.33 -4.86
N LEU A 65 5.39 -27.19 -4.24
CA LEU A 65 4.44 -26.11 -3.93
C LEU A 65 4.19 -25.17 -5.13
N ASN A 66 4.92 -25.37 -6.23
CA ASN A 66 4.91 -24.48 -7.40
C ASN A 66 5.25 -23.02 -7.06
N ASN A 67 6.11 -22.83 -6.06
CA ASN A 67 6.62 -21.52 -5.68
C ASN A 67 7.71 -21.06 -6.66
N PRO A 68 7.90 -19.74 -6.84
CA PRO A 68 9.00 -19.21 -7.64
C PRO A 68 10.34 -19.52 -6.96
N ILE A 69 11.29 -20.05 -7.73
CA ILE A 69 12.67 -20.30 -7.28
C ILE A 69 13.55 -19.21 -7.88
N PRO A 70 14.33 -18.46 -7.06
CA PRO A 70 15.19 -17.39 -7.54
C PRO A 70 16.30 -17.94 -8.46
N ASN A 71 16.80 -17.10 -9.36
CA ASN A 71 18.03 -17.42 -10.11
C ASN A 71 19.26 -17.09 -9.23
N PRO A 72 20.44 -17.68 -9.53
CA PRO A 72 21.67 -17.36 -8.82
C PRO A 72 21.93 -15.84 -8.76
N ASN A 73 22.36 -15.35 -7.60
CA ASN A 73 22.63 -13.95 -7.27
C ASN A 73 21.39 -13.05 -7.12
N GLU A 74 20.17 -13.56 -7.17
CA GLU A 74 19.00 -12.76 -6.83
C GLU A 74 18.95 -12.45 -5.32
N GLY A 75 19.30 -13.40 -4.46
CA GLY A 75 19.44 -13.21 -3.01
C GLY A 75 20.59 -12.29 -2.63
N THR A 76 21.73 -12.39 -3.33
CA THR A 76 22.87 -11.48 -3.13
C THR A 76 22.45 -10.04 -3.41
N ARG A 77 21.67 -9.79 -4.48
CA ARG A 77 21.10 -8.46 -4.77
C ARG A 77 20.19 -7.98 -3.65
N PHE A 78 19.38 -8.86 -3.09
CA PHE A 78 18.52 -8.53 -1.96
C PHE A 78 19.33 -8.13 -0.72
N MET A 79 20.43 -8.83 -0.46
CA MET A 79 21.35 -8.51 0.65
C MET A 79 22.05 -7.16 0.44
N GLU A 80 22.53 -6.88 -0.76
CA GLU A 80 23.13 -5.57 -1.11
C GLU A 80 22.14 -4.44 -0.91
N HIS A 81 20.90 -4.62 -1.35
CA HIS A 81 19.83 -3.65 -1.14
C HIS A 81 19.57 -3.39 0.36
N ARG A 82 19.55 -4.45 1.17
CA ARG A 82 19.40 -4.35 2.62
C ARG A 82 20.56 -3.60 3.26
N VAL A 83 21.80 -3.86 2.83
CA VAL A 83 22.98 -3.12 3.29
C VAL A 83 22.90 -1.64 2.93
N ALA A 84 22.41 -1.31 1.74
CA ALA A 84 22.20 0.07 1.32
C ALA A 84 21.13 0.79 2.17
N LEU A 85 20.02 0.10 2.46
CA LEU A 85 18.96 0.63 3.35
C LEU A 85 19.48 0.86 4.77
N GLU A 86 20.29 -0.04 5.29
CA GLU A 86 20.90 0.11 6.61
C GLU A 86 21.91 1.25 6.63
N ALA A 87 22.78 1.37 5.63
CA ALA A 87 23.69 2.50 5.46
C ALA A 87 22.92 3.84 5.42
N TYR A 88 21.82 3.90 4.66
CA TYR A 88 20.96 5.07 4.60
C TYR A 88 20.35 5.43 5.97
N LYS A 89 19.82 4.44 6.71
CA LYS A 89 19.32 4.64 8.08
C LYS A 89 20.38 5.17 9.03
N ASN A 90 21.62 4.70 8.89
CA ASN A 90 22.78 5.12 9.67
C ASN A 90 23.40 6.44 9.16
N LYS A 91 22.75 7.09 8.17
CA LYS A 91 23.22 8.33 7.52
C LYS A 91 24.55 8.20 6.77
N ASP A 92 24.97 7.00 6.47
CA ASP A 92 26.07 6.75 5.53
C ASP A 92 25.51 6.82 4.09
N PHE A 93 25.11 8.03 3.72
CA PHE A 93 24.46 8.28 2.44
C PHE A 93 25.35 7.96 1.24
N LYS A 94 26.66 8.14 1.39
CA LYS A 94 27.61 7.83 0.32
C LYS A 94 27.61 6.34 0.00
N LYS A 95 27.72 5.49 1.03
CA LYS A 95 27.68 4.04 0.85
C LYS A 95 26.35 3.58 0.26
N ALA A 96 25.23 4.12 0.77
CA ALA A 96 23.90 3.80 0.25
C ALA A 96 23.78 4.19 -1.24
N HIS A 97 24.21 5.39 -1.60
CA HIS A 97 24.19 5.90 -2.97
C HIS A 97 24.99 5.00 -3.91
N ASP A 98 26.25 4.67 -3.53
CA ASP A 98 27.14 3.87 -4.37
C ASP A 98 26.55 2.50 -4.66
N ILE A 99 25.96 1.83 -3.65
CA ILE A 99 25.29 0.54 -3.83
C ILE A 99 24.05 0.70 -4.72
N TRP A 100 23.16 1.69 -4.46
CA TRP A 100 21.97 1.85 -5.27
C TRP A 100 22.26 2.24 -6.73
N VAL A 101 23.37 2.93 -6.99
CA VAL A 101 23.81 3.19 -8.38
C VAL A 101 24.15 1.89 -9.10
N GLU A 102 24.85 0.97 -8.46
CA GLU A 102 25.17 -0.34 -9.06
C GLU A 102 23.89 -1.18 -9.25
N GLU A 103 23.00 -1.20 -8.25
CA GLU A 103 21.72 -1.91 -8.37
C GLU A 103 20.82 -1.32 -9.48
N ALA A 104 20.81 0.01 -9.64
CA ALA A 104 20.05 0.66 -10.70
C ALA A 104 20.53 0.27 -12.10
N LYS A 105 21.85 0.08 -12.32
CA LYS A 105 22.40 -0.47 -13.57
C LYS A 105 21.86 -1.87 -13.86
N LEU A 106 21.53 -2.63 -12.82
CA LEU A 106 20.93 -3.96 -12.90
C LEU A 106 19.40 -3.92 -12.96
N LYS A 107 18.82 -2.73 -13.18
CA LYS A 107 17.37 -2.48 -13.32
C LYS A 107 16.56 -2.77 -12.05
N ASN A 108 17.18 -2.61 -10.87
CA ASN A 108 16.47 -2.64 -9.59
C ASN A 108 15.64 -1.34 -9.46
N ASP A 109 14.32 -1.45 -9.58
CA ASP A 109 13.39 -0.34 -9.53
C ASP A 109 13.33 0.33 -8.15
N GLN A 110 13.48 -0.44 -7.08
CA GLN A 110 13.53 0.08 -5.71
C GLN A 110 14.80 0.93 -5.48
N ALA A 111 15.95 0.50 -6.01
CA ALA A 111 17.18 1.28 -5.94
C ALA A 111 17.05 2.60 -6.71
N MET A 112 16.43 2.56 -7.90
CA MET A 112 16.13 3.78 -8.68
C MET A 112 15.21 4.73 -7.90
N ALA A 113 14.15 4.22 -7.25
CA ALA A 113 13.27 5.03 -6.42
C ALA A 113 14.01 5.67 -5.24
N ASN A 114 14.91 4.92 -4.58
CA ASN A 114 15.72 5.43 -3.48
C ASN A 114 16.72 6.50 -3.93
N LEU A 115 17.37 6.34 -5.10
CA LEU A 115 18.20 7.40 -5.70
C LEU A 115 17.37 8.66 -5.98
N GLY A 116 16.17 8.51 -6.53
CA GLY A 116 15.24 9.62 -6.72
C GLY A 116 14.96 10.38 -5.42
N LEU A 117 14.74 9.65 -4.31
CA LEU A 117 14.54 10.25 -2.98
C LEU A 117 15.79 11.00 -2.48
N MET A 118 16.99 10.45 -2.70
CA MET A 118 18.23 11.09 -2.31
C MET A 118 18.40 12.44 -3.02
N TYR A 119 18.19 12.50 -4.34
CA TYR A 119 18.24 13.75 -5.10
C TYR A 119 17.11 14.72 -4.73
N LEU A 120 15.92 14.22 -4.44
CA LEU A 120 14.77 15.02 -4.00
C LEU A 120 15.05 15.75 -2.68
N LYS A 121 15.67 15.06 -1.73
CA LYS A 121 15.98 15.60 -0.39
C LYS A 121 17.34 16.28 -0.29
N GLY A 122 18.30 15.93 -1.15
CA GLY A 122 19.69 16.34 -1.05
C GLY A 122 20.46 15.57 0.04
N GLU A 123 20.14 14.29 0.21
CA GLU A 123 20.78 13.42 1.20
C GLU A 123 21.93 12.65 0.55
N GLY A 124 23.19 12.98 0.93
CA GLY A 124 24.40 12.41 0.36
C GLY A 124 24.77 12.91 -1.05
N VAL A 125 23.91 13.65 -1.68
CA VAL A 125 24.08 14.26 -3.00
C VAL A 125 23.55 15.69 -2.97
N GLU A 126 23.97 16.53 -3.91
CA GLU A 126 23.36 17.86 -4.09
C GLU A 126 21.88 17.68 -4.51
N LYS A 127 21.00 18.49 -3.91
CA LYS A 127 19.58 18.45 -4.22
C LYS A 127 19.33 18.83 -5.68
N ASP A 128 18.68 17.93 -6.42
CA ASP A 128 18.39 18.10 -7.84
C ASP A 128 17.04 17.46 -8.18
N TYR A 129 16.04 18.30 -8.35
CA TYR A 129 14.68 17.85 -8.65
C TYR A 129 14.54 17.22 -10.05
N LEU A 130 15.37 17.64 -11.03
CA LEU A 130 15.33 17.06 -12.37
C LEU A 130 15.90 15.64 -12.35
N LYS A 131 17.03 15.44 -11.68
CA LYS A 131 17.59 14.09 -11.48
C LYS A 131 16.67 13.21 -10.66
N ALA A 132 16.03 13.75 -9.61
CA ALA A 132 15.03 13.01 -8.84
C ALA A 132 13.90 12.51 -9.74
N LYS A 133 13.36 13.38 -10.59
CA LYS A 133 12.32 13.02 -11.56
C LYS A 133 12.80 11.95 -12.54
N GLU A 134 14.00 12.09 -13.12
CA GLU A 134 14.55 11.10 -14.03
C GLU A 134 14.65 9.71 -13.39
N TRP A 135 15.16 9.64 -12.18
CA TRP A 135 15.24 8.38 -11.43
C TRP A 135 13.85 7.79 -11.11
N PHE A 136 12.90 8.62 -10.71
CA PHE A 136 11.53 8.16 -10.48
C PHE A 136 10.86 7.71 -11.79
N GLU A 137 11.09 8.37 -12.93
CA GLU A 137 10.55 7.94 -14.22
C GLU A 137 11.14 6.59 -14.65
N GLN A 138 12.43 6.37 -14.45
CA GLN A 138 13.04 5.06 -14.70
C GLN A 138 12.44 3.98 -13.81
N SER A 139 12.29 4.23 -12.52
CA SER A 139 11.67 3.29 -11.57
C SER A 139 10.18 3.04 -11.89
N SER A 140 9.45 4.10 -12.24
CA SER A 140 8.04 4.05 -12.64
C SER A 140 7.79 3.21 -13.90
N ALA A 141 8.79 3.09 -14.79
CA ALA A 141 8.70 2.19 -15.94
C ALA A 141 8.57 0.70 -15.55
N TYR A 142 8.95 0.35 -14.33
CA TYR A 142 8.75 -0.97 -13.72
C TYR A 142 7.55 -1.02 -12.76
N ASP A 143 6.65 -0.02 -12.83
CA ASP A 143 5.48 0.11 -11.97
C ASP A 143 5.79 0.15 -10.46
N ASN A 144 6.95 0.69 -10.08
CA ASN A 144 7.27 0.92 -8.68
C ASN A 144 6.28 1.91 -8.04
N ASP A 145 5.65 1.51 -6.94
CA ASP A 145 4.59 2.28 -6.28
C ASP A 145 5.12 3.57 -5.62
N SER A 146 6.29 3.50 -4.99
CA SER A 146 6.94 4.66 -4.36
C SER A 146 7.37 5.69 -5.39
N ALA A 147 7.91 5.27 -6.54
CA ALA A 147 8.27 6.16 -7.64
C ALA A 147 7.03 6.82 -8.25
N ASN A 148 5.97 6.06 -8.50
CA ASN A 148 4.69 6.59 -8.97
C ASN A 148 4.11 7.61 -7.98
N PHE A 149 4.14 7.33 -6.68
CA PHE A 149 3.71 8.26 -5.65
C PHE A 149 4.50 9.56 -5.65
N ASN A 150 5.84 9.49 -5.73
CA ASN A 150 6.69 10.68 -5.72
C ASN A 150 6.53 11.51 -6.99
N LEU A 151 6.40 10.90 -8.18
CA LEU A 151 6.08 11.62 -9.42
C LEU A 151 4.74 12.33 -9.31
N ALA A 152 3.72 11.66 -8.80
CA ALA A 152 2.42 12.27 -8.57
C ALA A 152 2.53 13.49 -7.64
N LEU A 153 3.28 13.36 -6.56
CA LEU A 153 3.50 14.43 -5.60
C LEU A 153 4.24 15.61 -6.25
N MET A 154 5.28 15.37 -7.06
CA MET A 154 6.01 16.41 -7.78
C MET A 154 5.08 17.20 -8.71
N TYR A 155 4.23 16.52 -9.51
CA TYR A 155 3.27 17.20 -10.39
C TYR A 155 2.16 17.92 -9.63
N GLN A 156 1.72 17.43 -8.48
CA GLN A 156 0.71 18.07 -7.63
C GLN A 156 1.26 19.33 -6.95
N THR A 157 2.52 19.30 -6.52
CA THR A 157 3.11 20.36 -5.66
C THR A 157 4.09 21.29 -6.37
N LYS A 158 4.25 21.14 -7.69
CA LYS A 158 5.18 21.94 -8.52
C LYS A 158 6.67 21.79 -8.16
N ILE A 159 7.05 20.64 -7.58
CA ILE A 159 8.44 20.40 -7.20
C ILE A 159 9.21 19.91 -8.43
N GLY A 160 10.09 20.76 -8.98
CA GLY A 160 10.94 20.46 -10.14
C GLY A 160 10.20 20.28 -11.48
N VAL A 161 8.88 20.46 -11.50
CA VAL A 161 8.02 20.36 -12.68
C VAL A 161 6.89 21.39 -12.63
N GLU A 162 6.27 21.68 -13.76
CA GLU A 162 5.02 22.44 -13.77
C GLU A 162 3.87 21.62 -13.17
N GLU A 163 2.93 22.31 -12.53
CA GLU A 163 1.74 21.66 -11.96
C GLU A 163 0.93 20.97 -13.05
N ASN A 164 0.60 19.71 -12.80
CA ASN A 164 -0.24 18.96 -13.72
C ASN A 164 -1.08 17.95 -12.90
N ILE A 165 -2.26 18.40 -12.46
CA ILE A 165 -3.17 17.58 -11.64
C ILE A 165 -3.64 16.32 -12.39
N PRO A 166 -4.02 16.36 -13.69
CA PRO A 166 -4.35 15.14 -14.44
C PRO A 166 -3.22 14.10 -14.44
N LYS A 167 -1.97 14.55 -14.64
CA LYS A 167 -0.81 13.65 -14.61
C LYS A 167 -0.52 13.13 -13.21
N ALA A 168 -0.71 13.95 -12.18
CA ALA A 168 -0.60 13.52 -10.79
C ALA A 168 -1.63 12.42 -10.47
N VAL A 169 -2.89 12.58 -10.91
CA VAL A 169 -3.95 11.57 -10.76
C VAL A 169 -3.58 10.27 -11.42
N GLU A 170 -3.03 10.30 -12.65
CA GLU A 170 -2.58 9.10 -13.36
C GLU A 170 -1.53 8.32 -12.54
N TYR A 171 -0.49 9.01 -12.08
CA TYR A 171 0.56 8.38 -11.27
C TYR A 171 0.04 7.91 -9.91
N TYR A 172 -0.86 8.66 -9.24
CA TYR A 172 -1.48 8.18 -8.01
C TYR A 172 -2.29 6.90 -8.24
N ARG A 173 -3.06 6.80 -9.34
CA ARG A 173 -3.80 5.57 -9.69
C ARG A 173 -2.86 4.38 -9.87
N ARG A 174 -1.72 4.56 -10.52
CA ARG A 174 -0.70 3.50 -10.66
C ARG A 174 -0.17 3.05 -9.30
N ALA A 175 0.14 3.98 -8.40
CA ALA A 175 0.56 3.66 -7.04
C ALA A 175 -0.55 2.95 -6.24
N VAL A 176 -1.81 3.40 -6.34
CA VAL A 176 -2.98 2.79 -5.68
C VAL A 176 -3.22 1.35 -6.17
N ALA A 177 -2.98 1.07 -7.45
CA ALA A 177 -3.06 -0.28 -8.00
C ALA A 177 -2.06 -1.26 -7.34
N LYS A 178 -0.96 -0.73 -6.80
CA LYS A 178 0.03 -1.48 -5.99
C LYS A 178 -0.20 -1.37 -4.48
N ASN A 179 -1.38 -0.93 -4.05
CA ASN A 179 -1.78 -0.78 -2.65
C ASN A 179 -1.01 0.30 -1.86
N HIS A 180 -0.48 1.32 -2.52
CA HIS A 180 0.21 2.42 -1.85
C HIS A 180 -0.80 3.31 -1.08
N VAL A 181 -0.79 3.19 0.24
CA VAL A 181 -1.81 3.79 1.15
C VAL A 181 -1.85 5.33 1.06
N GLN A 182 -0.68 5.98 1.07
CA GLN A 182 -0.61 7.44 0.98
C GLN A 182 -1.10 7.96 -0.38
N ALA A 183 -0.85 7.20 -1.46
CA ALA A 183 -1.35 7.55 -2.79
C ALA A 183 -2.89 7.49 -2.82
N ALA A 184 -3.48 6.46 -2.21
CA ALA A 184 -4.93 6.34 -2.11
C ALA A 184 -5.54 7.55 -1.36
N PHE A 185 -4.99 7.94 -0.23
CA PHE A 185 -5.43 9.11 0.50
C PHE A 185 -5.31 10.41 -0.31
N ARG A 186 -4.18 10.62 -0.98
CA ARG A 186 -3.95 11.81 -1.82
C ARG A 186 -4.87 11.87 -3.03
N LEU A 187 -5.06 10.74 -3.72
CA LEU A 187 -5.99 10.64 -4.85
C LEU A 187 -7.41 10.95 -4.39
N ALA A 188 -7.83 10.40 -3.25
CA ALA A 188 -9.13 10.67 -2.66
C ALA A 188 -9.35 12.18 -2.44
N LEU A 189 -8.39 12.89 -1.85
CA LEU A 189 -8.51 14.33 -1.63
C LEU A 189 -8.65 15.13 -2.93
N ILE A 190 -7.98 14.71 -4.02
CA ILE A 190 -8.11 15.37 -5.32
C ILE A 190 -9.50 15.12 -5.90
N GLN A 191 -9.94 13.86 -5.93
CA GLN A 191 -11.22 13.45 -6.53
C GLN A 191 -12.44 13.99 -5.76
N LEU A 192 -12.32 14.11 -4.44
CA LEU A 192 -13.38 14.63 -3.59
C LEU A 192 -13.47 16.17 -3.56
N LYS A 193 -12.56 16.86 -4.24
CA LYS A 193 -12.58 18.33 -4.32
C LYS A 193 -13.74 18.84 -5.17
N ASP A 194 -14.03 18.17 -6.29
CA ASP A 194 -15.18 18.49 -7.14
C ASP A 194 -16.32 17.52 -6.84
N ARG A 195 -17.31 18.00 -6.06
CA ARG A 195 -18.48 17.22 -5.66
C ARG A 195 -19.54 17.09 -6.76
N THR A 196 -19.36 17.74 -7.90
CA THR A 196 -20.29 17.66 -9.04
C THR A 196 -19.95 16.49 -9.95
N ASP A 197 -18.70 16.04 -9.97
CA ASP A 197 -18.26 14.83 -10.67
C ASP A 197 -18.55 13.58 -9.82
N LEU A 198 -19.71 12.96 -10.05
CA LEU A 198 -20.12 11.75 -9.30
C LEU A 198 -19.17 10.57 -9.50
N HIS A 199 -18.53 10.46 -10.68
CA HIS A 199 -17.55 9.40 -10.92
C HIS A 199 -16.28 9.62 -10.09
N GLY A 200 -15.76 10.85 -10.10
CA GLY A 200 -14.62 11.24 -9.25
C GLY A 200 -14.94 11.10 -7.78
N VAL A 201 -16.14 11.50 -7.35
CA VAL A 201 -16.57 11.32 -5.95
C VAL A 201 -16.58 9.85 -5.54
N LYS A 202 -17.10 8.94 -6.38
CA LYS A 202 -17.08 7.50 -6.10
C LYS A 202 -15.65 6.97 -6.01
N GLU A 203 -14.79 7.26 -6.98
CA GLU A 203 -13.39 6.87 -6.96
C GLU A 203 -12.67 7.40 -5.70
N GLY A 204 -12.91 8.68 -5.38
CA GLY A 204 -12.33 9.31 -4.19
C GLY A 204 -12.78 8.64 -2.89
N PHE A 205 -14.07 8.28 -2.80
CA PHE A 205 -14.59 7.52 -1.66
C PHE A 205 -13.91 6.15 -1.52
N ASP A 206 -13.83 5.38 -2.61
CA ASP A 206 -13.20 4.05 -2.61
C ASP A 206 -11.73 4.13 -2.22
N CYS A 207 -11.01 5.15 -2.71
CA CYS A 207 -9.63 5.39 -2.34
C CYS A 207 -9.49 5.81 -0.86
N MET A 208 -10.39 6.65 -0.35
CA MET A 208 -10.40 7.04 1.06
C MET A 208 -10.66 5.84 1.97
N LEU A 209 -11.64 5.00 1.62
CA LEU A 209 -11.95 3.77 2.34
C LEU A 209 -10.77 2.80 2.32
N LYS A 210 -10.14 2.59 1.16
CA LYS A 210 -8.95 1.75 1.02
C LYS A 210 -7.82 2.22 1.93
N ALA A 211 -7.56 3.53 1.98
CA ALA A 211 -6.56 4.10 2.87
C ALA A 211 -6.92 3.89 4.36
N ALA A 212 -8.17 4.11 4.75
CA ALA A 212 -8.64 3.94 6.12
C ALA A 212 -8.53 2.49 6.60
N LEU A 213 -8.96 1.52 5.77
CA LEU A 213 -8.83 0.08 6.05
C LEU A 213 -7.36 -0.36 6.16
N ALA A 214 -6.47 0.30 5.45
CA ALA A 214 -5.03 0.09 5.57
C ALA A 214 -4.38 0.84 6.76
N GLY A 215 -5.19 1.42 7.65
CA GLY A 215 -4.73 2.08 8.88
C GLY A 215 -4.29 3.54 8.73
N HIS A 216 -4.66 4.22 7.62
CA HIS A 216 -4.36 5.63 7.46
C HIS A 216 -5.27 6.50 8.32
N VAL A 217 -4.74 7.01 9.45
CA VAL A 217 -5.50 7.75 10.48
C VAL A 217 -6.35 8.88 9.90
N MET A 218 -5.76 9.75 9.08
CA MET A 218 -6.50 10.89 8.51
C MET A 218 -7.63 10.45 7.57
N ALA A 219 -7.49 9.31 6.88
CA ALA A 219 -8.56 8.76 6.05
C ALA A 219 -9.70 8.24 6.94
N THR A 220 -9.38 7.55 8.03
CA THR A 220 -10.37 7.11 9.01
C THR A 220 -11.13 8.30 9.61
N VAL A 221 -10.42 9.35 10.05
CA VAL A 221 -11.03 10.57 10.57
C VAL A 221 -11.96 11.24 9.54
N GLN A 222 -11.55 11.29 8.28
CA GLN A 222 -12.38 11.88 7.21
C GLN A 222 -13.67 11.09 6.96
N LEU A 223 -13.64 9.76 7.09
CA LEU A 223 -14.81 8.91 6.89
C LEU A 223 -15.76 8.88 8.08
N THR A 224 -15.22 8.83 9.30
CA THR A 224 -16.01 8.53 10.51
C THR A 224 -16.09 9.72 11.47
N GLY A 225 -15.28 10.74 11.30
CA GLY A 225 -15.11 11.83 12.25
C GLY A 225 -14.47 11.41 13.58
N VAL A 226 -13.99 10.18 13.69
CA VAL A 226 -13.41 9.61 14.91
C VAL A 226 -12.06 9.01 14.63
N ASP A 227 -11.07 9.30 15.45
CA ASP A 227 -9.71 8.73 15.40
C ASP A 227 -9.69 7.31 16.02
N LYS A 228 -10.46 6.39 15.40
CA LYS A 228 -10.52 4.98 15.80
C LYS A 228 -10.54 4.09 14.56
N PRO A 229 -10.03 2.85 14.66
CA PRO A 229 -10.19 1.85 13.60
C PRO A 229 -11.68 1.63 13.28
N LEU A 230 -11.96 1.29 12.03
CA LEU A 230 -13.30 0.89 11.61
C LEU A 230 -13.68 -0.41 12.31
N GLU A 231 -14.79 -0.41 13.05
CA GLU A 231 -15.32 -1.60 13.73
C GLU A 231 -16.45 -2.22 12.91
N ASP A 232 -16.58 -3.54 12.99
CA ASP A 232 -17.65 -4.27 12.34
C ASP A 232 -18.97 -4.05 13.05
N GLY A 233 -20.01 -3.65 12.29
CA GLY A 233 -21.38 -3.60 12.78
C GLY A 233 -22.02 -5.00 12.76
N GLU A 234 -23.05 -5.22 13.57
CA GLU A 234 -23.85 -6.44 13.53
C GLU A 234 -25.06 -6.26 12.60
N LEU A 235 -25.46 -7.26 11.79
CA LEU A 235 -26.48 -7.18 10.75
C LEU A 235 -27.89 -7.57 11.20
N ASN A 236 -28.96 -6.82 10.80
CA ASN A 236 -30.35 -7.22 11.00
C ASN A 236 -30.82 -8.20 9.92
N ARG A 237 -31.25 -9.37 10.37
CA ARG A 237 -31.73 -10.41 9.45
C ARG A 237 -32.92 -9.98 8.61
N ASN A 238 -33.83 -9.17 9.17
CA ASN A 238 -35.02 -8.74 8.45
C ASN A 238 -34.72 -7.77 7.30
N PHE A 239 -33.81 -6.85 7.48
CA PHE A 239 -33.39 -5.94 6.43
C PHE A 239 -32.59 -6.66 5.33
N ARG A 240 -31.65 -7.51 5.75
CA ARG A 240 -30.81 -8.32 4.84
C ARG A 240 -31.62 -9.30 3.98
N ASN A 241 -32.75 -9.80 4.51
CA ASN A 241 -33.59 -10.75 3.78
C ASN A 241 -34.51 -10.09 2.73
N LYS A 242 -34.51 -8.76 2.62
CA LYS A 242 -35.25 -8.03 1.59
C LYS A 242 -34.49 -7.99 0.28
N GLY A 243 -35.22 -7.83 -0.83
CA GLY A 243 -34.61 -7.60 -2.13
C GLY A 243 -33.83 -6.26 -2.17
N LEU A 244 -32.89 -6.15 -3.09
CA LEU A 244 -32.05 -4.95 -3.23
C LEU A 244 -32.88 -3.67 -3.43
N GLU A 245 -33.94 -3.73 -4.24
CA GLU A 245 -34.84 -2.61 -4.47
C GLU A 245 -35.52 -2.14 -3.20
N ASP A 246 -36.07 -3.07 -2.41
CA ASP A 246 -36.71 -2.79 -1.11
C ASP A 246 -35.73 -2.21 -0.10
N GLN A 247 -34.51 -2.71 -0.09
CA GLN A 247 -33.44 -2.21 0.79
C GLN A 247 -33.08 -0.75 0.43
N LEU A 248 -32.92 -0.45 -0.85
CA LEU A 248 -32.64 0.92 -1.35
C LEU A 248 -33.79 1.86 -1.07
N GLU A 249 -35.05 1.42 -1.22
CA GLU A 249 -36.24 2.22 -0.89
C GLU A 249 -36.27 2.59 0.60
N ILE A 250 -36.04 1.62 1.49
CA ILE A 250 -35.96 1.83 2.95
C ILE A 250 -34.84 2.81 3.30
N LEU A 251 -33.66 2.66 2.68
CA LEU A 251 -32.53 3.57 2.90
C LEU A 251 -32.85 5.00 2.45
N ASN A 252 -33.37 5.16 1.25
CA ASN A 252 -33.77 6.48 0.75
C ASN A 252 -34.88 7.12 1.58
N ASP A 253 -35.88 6.36 2.01
CA ASP A 253 -36.93 6.84 2.90
C ASP A 253 -36.34 7.29 4.26
N ALA A 254 -35.40 6.54 4.83
CA ALA A 254 -34.72 6.94 6.05
C ALA A 254 -33.91 8.24 5.88
N LEU A 255 -33.18 8.38 4.77
CA LEU A 255 -32.47 9.63 4.47
C LEU A 255 -33.42 10.83 4.28
N GLU A 256 -34.51 10.66 3.54
CA GLU A 256 -35.48 11.73 3.28
C GLU A 256 -36.27 12.17 4.53
N ARG A 257 -36.69 11.22 5.37
CA ARG A 257 -37.54 11.53 6.53
C ARG A 257 -36.77 12.02 7.73
N PHE A 258 -35.60 11.47 7.99
CA PHE A 258 -34.90 11.69 9.27
C PHE A 258 -33.62 12.50 9.16
N ILE A 259 -32.88 12.40 8.05
CA ILE A 259 -31.53 12.98 7.93
C ILE A 259 -31.56 14.29 7.11
N ARG A 260 -32.08 14.26 5.88
CA ARG A 260 -32.08 15.42 4.99
C ARG A 260 -32.81 16.66 5.56
N PRO A 261 -33.96 16.55 6.28
CA PRO A 261 -34.59 17.71 6.87
C PRO A 261 -33.75 18.45 7.90
N ILE A 262 -32.89 17.71 8.63
CA ILE A 262 -31.97 18.31 9.61
C ILE A 262 -30.86 19.05 8.88
N LEU A 263 -30.26 18.43 7.89
CA LEU A 263 -29.14 19.02 7.12
C LEU A 263 -29.60 20.24 6.28
N LYS A 264 -30.82 20.20 5.72
CA LYS A 264 -31.41 21.31 4.93
C LYS A 264 -31.58 22.58 5.74
N LYS A 265 -31.77 22.50 7.07
CA LYS A 265 -31.84 23.68 7.93
C LYS A 265 -30.58 24.52 7.91
N ASP A 266 -29.43 23.86 7.72
CA ASP A 266 -28.12 24.48 7.66
C ASP A 266 -27.64 24.69 6.21
N GLY A 267 -28.55 24.57 5.22
CA GLY A 267 -28.23 24.71 3.79
C GLY A 267 -27.45 23.54 3.20
N GLY A 268 -27.34 22.43 3.93
CA GLY A 268 -26.68 21.22 3.50
C GLY A 268 -27.60 20.12 3.01
N ASN A 269 -27.04 19.08 2.46
CA ASN A 269 -27.76 17.87 2.04
C ASN A 269 -26.82 16.65 2.14
N ILE A 270 -27.37 15.45 1.98
CA ILE A 270 -26.64 14.20 1.90
C ILE A 270 -27.15 13.37 0.73
N ILE A 271 -26.24 12.73 0.03
CA ILE A 271 -26.56 11.84 -1.08
C ILE A 271 -26.02 10.44 -0.80
N LEU A 272 -26.73 9.45 -1.29
CA LEU A 272 -26.27 8.08 -1.35
C LEU A 272 -25.31 7.94 -2.54
N ILE A 273 -24.07 7.58 -2.27
CA ILE A 273 -23.03 7.38 -3.28
C ILE A 273 -23.04 5.94 -3.75
N ASP A 274 -23.06 5.01 -2.79
CA ASP A 274 -23.03 3.59 -3.10
C ASP A 274 -23.69 2.80 -1.97
N TYR A 275 -24.17 1.61 -2.30
CA TYR A 275 -24.75 0.67 -1.37
C TYR A 275 -24.32 -0.74 -1.71
N ILE A 276 -23.68 -1.42 -0.76
CA ILE A 276 -23.21 -2.79 -0.86
C ILE A 276 -24.00 -3.63 0.14
N ASN A 277 -24.60 -4.72 -0.29
CA ASN A 277 -25.43 -5.57 0.56
C ASN A 277 -24.80 -6.95 0.88
N GLU A 278 -23.65 -7.29 0.28
CA GLU A 278 -22.95 -8.55 0.49
C GLU A 278 -21.43 -8.37 0.45
N PRO A 279 -20.65 -9.06 1.26
CA PRO A 279 -21.04 -9.96 2.37
C PRO A 279 -21.60 -9.20 3.59
N GLU A 280 -21.37 -7.91 3.67
CA GLU A 280 -21.82 -7.00 4.73
C GLU A 280 -22.50 -5.79 4.13
N ILE A 281 -23.40 -5.18 4.90
CA ILE A 281 -24.10 -4.00 4.44
C ILE A 281 -23.22 -2.77 4.67
N GLU A 282 -22.86 -2.08 3.58
CA GLU A 282 -22.15 -0.82 3.60
C GLU A 282 -22.98 0.28 2.94
N LEU A 283 -23.11 1.40 3.64
CA LEU A 283 -23.77 2.59 3.18
C LEU A 283 -22.75 3.70 2.99
N ARG A 284 -22.58 4.15 1.76
CA ARG A 284 -21.64 5.22 1.41
C ARG A 284 -22.39 6.49 1.03
N LEU A 285 -22.20 7.50 1.84
CA LEU A 285 -22.90 8.78 1.76
C LEU A 285 -21.91 9.91 1.50
N ALA A 286 -22.35 11.03 0.92
CA ALA A 286 -21.55 12.25 0.85
C ALA A 286 -22.40 13.48 1.18
N TYR A 287 -21.77 14.44 1.89
CA TYR A 287 -22.36 15.74 2.14
C TYR A 287 -22.37 16.60 0.88
N GLN A 288 -23.41 17.42 0.75
CA GLN A 288 -23.55 18.44 -0.30
C GLN A 288 -23.88 19.81 0.30
N GLY A 289 -23.55 20.87 -0.43
CA GLY A 289 -23.88 22.25 -0.03
C GLY A 289 -23.04 22.73 1.16
N ALA A 290 -23.67 23.49 2.06
CA ALA A 290 -22.99 24.13 3.18
C ALA A 290 -22.36 23.15 4.19
N CYS A 291 -22.77 21.88 4.17
CA CYS A 291 -22.16 20.84 5.01
C CYS A 291 -20.74 20.44 4.57
N VAL A 292 -20.35 20.79 3.34
CA VAL A 292 -18.99 20.51 2.82
C VAL A 292 -18.00 21.50 3.42
N GLY A 293 -17.10 21.02 4.28
CA GLY A 293 -16.09 21.87 4.91
C GLY A 293 -16.53 22.59 6.19
N CYS A 294 -17.78 22.38 6.64
CA CYS A 294 -18.22 22.87 7.93
C CYS A 294 -17.68 21.99 9.06
N SER A 295 -17.19 22.59 10.16
CA SER A 295 -16.80 21.87 11.37
C SER A 295 -17.97 21.09 12.01
N ILE A 296 -19.19 21.28 11.52
CA ILE A 296 -20.43 20.58 11.90
C ILE A 296 -20.57 19.25 11.14
N ALA A 297 -19.88 19.04 10.01
CA ALA A 297 -19.60 17.70 9.49
C ALA A 297 -18.69 16.92 10.44
N SER A 298 -18.64 17.38 11.68
CA SER A 298 -17.97 16.88 12.85
C SER A 298 -18.64 15.60 13.35
N THR A 299 -18.01 14.99 14.28
CA THR A 299 -18.44 13.83 15.07
C THR A 299 -19.96 13.81 15.36
N GLY A 300 -20.57 14.96 15.65
CA GLY A 300 -22.00 15.06 15.98
C GLY A 300 -22.96 14.74 14.84
N THR A 301 -22.67 15.21 13.61
CA THR A 301 -23.52 14.92 12.44
C THR A 301 -23.38 13.47 12.00
N TYR A 302 -22.16 12.93 12.04
CA TYR A 302 -21.91 11.52 11.77
C TYR A 302 -22.66 10.63 12.79
N GLU A 303 -22.53 10.91 14.09
CA GLU A 303 -23.23 10.16 15.13
C GLU A 303 -24.74 10.24 15.01
N MET A 304 -25.30 11.39 14.60
CA MET A 304 -26.72 11.53 14.31
C MET A 304 -27.13 10.64 13.14
N ILE A 305 -26.40 10.65 12.02
CA ILE A 305 -26.66 9.81 10.86
C ILE A 305 -26.58 8.34 11.25
N LYS A 306 -25.50 7.95 11.93
CA LYS A 306 -25.26 6.60 12.42
C LYS A 306 -26.39 6.14 13.33
N SER A 307 -26.72 6.92 14.36
CA SER A 307 -27.81 6.60 15.29
C SER A 307 -29.16 6.45 14.59
N THR A 308 -29.45 7.33 13.62
CA THR A 308 -30.69 7.25 12.85
C THR A 308 -30.76 5.98 12.01
N ILE A 309 -29.70 5.67 11.26
CA ILE A 309 -29.64 4.46 10.44
C ILE A 309 -29.68 3.19 11.32
N GLU A 310 -28.98 3.18 12.45
CA GLU A 310 -29.02 2.07 13.41
C GLU A 310 -30.40 1.86 14.01
N GLN A 311 -31.17 2.91 14.25
CA GLN A 311 -32.54 2.82 14.77
C GLN A 311 -33.56 2.40 13.73
N VAL A 312 -33.46 2.93 12.51
CA VAL A 312 -34.48 2.75 11.44
C VAL A 312 -34.20 1.50 10.62
N ILE A 313 -32.94 1.18 10.41
CA ILE A 313 -32.51 0.11 9.50
C ILE A 313 -31.90 -1.04 10.28
N ASP A 314 -30.76 -0.83 10.93
CA ASP A 314 -30.07 -1.83 11.75
C ASP A 314 -28.81 -1.33 12.42
N LYS A 315 -28.48 -1.92 13.58
CA LYS A 315 -27.25 -1.68 14.34
C LYS A 315 -25.96 -2.17 13.66
N ARG A 316 -26.07 -2.81 12.49
CA ARG A 316 -24.99 -3.55 11.83
C ARG A 316 -24.69 -3.05 10.41
N VAL A 317 -25.13 -1.86 10.09
CA VAL A 317 -24.80 -1.21 8.82
C VAL A 317 -23.50 -0.44 8.99
N ARG A 318 -22.48 -0.74 8.19
CA ARG A 318 -21.30 0.11 8.10
C ARG A 318 -21.65 1.38 7.36
N ILE A 319 -21.42 2.52 7.96
CA ILE A 319 -21.75 3.82 7.40
C ILE A 319 -20.49 4.62 7.20
N TYR A 320 -20.29 5.06 5.97
CA TYR A 320 -19.20 5.93 5.58
C TYR A 320 -19.79 7.24 5.05
N VAL A 321 -19.38 8.36 5.64
CA VAL A 321 -19.87 9.69 5.25
C VAL A 321 -18.68 10.58 4.92
N LEU A 322 -18.75 11.24 3.75
CA LEU A 322 -17.74 12.18 3.25
C LEU A 322 -18.27 13.59 3.13
#